data_986cfb66db7bc91cb3346e4ad7989c5a
#
_entry.id   986cfb66db7bc91cb3346e4ad7989c5a
#
_cell.length_a   1.000
_cell.length_b   1.000
_cell.length_c   1.000
_cell.angle_alpha   90.00
_cell.angle_beta   90.00
_cell.angle_gamma   90.00
#
_symmetry.space_group_name_H-M   'P 1'
#
loop_
_entity.id
_entity.type
_entity.pdbx_description
1 polymer ?
#
loop_
_entity_poly.entity_id
_entity_poly.type
_entity_poly.pdbx_seq_one_letter_code
_entity_poly.pdbx_strand_id
1 'polypeptide(L)'
;MTMTTVTRKQLFINGEWRDAAGGKTIDVVNPATEEVIAEVPSAERADIDAAVAAARAALDGPWGRLSARERGRLVWKIGENLLAKADEIARLETLHNGKPIFESRHIEVPAAAECFQYYAGWADKIHGETVPVKGNYLTYTLREPVGVVAAIVPWNFPLLLTAWKVAPALACGNTVIIKPASQTPLTALALAEIAAEVGVPAGVINVITGPGSSVGQMIVEHPGIDKIAFTGDTSTGKGIMKGAADTLKRITLELGGKSPNIVFPDADLDAAIRGATTGIFYGKGEVCAAGSRLLVDKSIRGEFIDKVAARAKKMAPGDPLDPKTRLGAISSKKQLENDLRYIEVAKQEGAQLVAGGGRADIGTGKGYFLQPTIFDGVTPEMTIAREEIFGPVLAAIEFADVDEAIARANDTSYGLAAAVWTKDIKKAHHVARRLQAGTVWINTYNIYDTAAPFGGYKQSG
;
A
#
# COMPACT_ATOMS: atom_id res chain seq x y z
N MET A 1 23.33 -4.80 -25.26
CA MET A 1 22.24 -5.45 -24.53
C MET A 1 22.84 -6.53 -23.65
N THR A 2 23.03 -6.26 -22.37
CA THR A 2 23.41 -7.29 -21.40
C THR A 2 22.16 -8.12 -21.14
N MET A 3 22.18 -9.40 -21.52
CA MET A 3 21.09 -10.34 -21.17
C MET A 3 20.91 -10.29 -19.65
N THR A 4 19.72 -9.85 -19.22
CA THR A 4 19.36 -9.88 -17.79
C THR A 4 19.28 -11.35 -17.39
N THR A 5 20.22 -11.81 -16.57
CA THR A 5 20.18 -13.18 -16.07
C THR A 5 18.96 -13.31 -15.16
N VAL A 6 18.00 -14.14 -15.57
CA VAL A 6 16.82 -14.44 -14.74
C VAL A 6 17.29 -15.10 -13.44
N THR A 7 16.98 -14.50 -12.31
CA THR A 7 17.39 -15.01 -10.99
C THR A 7 16.27 -15.89 -10.42
N ARG A 8 16.54 -17.19 -10.24
CA ARG A 8 15.62 -18.07 -9.51
C ARG A 8 15.68 -17.79 -8.02
N LYS A 9 14.54 -17.48 -7.42
CA LYS A 9 14.37 -17.27 -5.98
C LYS A 9 13.70 -18.48 -5.34
N GLN A 10 13.68 -18.51 -4.01
CA GLN A 10 13.12 -19.60 -3.22
C GLN A 10 12.14 -19.05 -2.17
N LEU A 11 11.32 -19.91 -1.58
CA LEU A 11 10.55 -19.61 -0.37
C LEU A 11 11.52 -19.46 0.81
N PHE A 12 11.15 -18.63 1.79
CA PHE A 12 11.88 -18.53 3.05
C PHE A 12 11.02 -19.09 4.18
N ILE A 13 11.38 -20.26 4.70
CA ILE A 13 10.61 -20.96 5.74
C ILE A 13 11.57 -21.48 6.80
N ASN A 14 11.27 -21.19 8.07
CA ASN A 14 12.07 -21.64 9.22
C ASN A 14 13.55 -21.23 9.17
N GLY A 15 13.85 -20.05 8.64
CA GLY A 15 15.23 -19.56 8.49
C GLY A 15 15.99 -20.15 7.31
N GLU A 16 15.34 -20.92 6.44
CA GLU A 16 15.97 -21.61 5.31
C GLU A 16 15.31 -21.24 3.97
N TRP A 17 16.12 -21.16 2.93
CA TRP A 17 15.68 -21.02 1.56
C TRP A 17 15.35 -22.40 0.98
N ARG A 18 14.15 -22.55 0.38
CA ARG A 18 13.70 -23.83 -0.17
C ARG A 18 12.77 -23.66 -1.37
N ASP A 19 12.82 -24.61 -2.29
CA ASP A 19 11.87 -24.68 -3.39
C ASP A 19 10.47 -25.05 -2.88
N ALA A 20 9.42 -24.66 -3.63
CA ALA A 20 8.08 -25.11 -3.32
C ALA A 20 7.90 -26.63 -3.56
N ALA A 21 7.08 -27.27 -2.74
CA ALA A 21 6.84 -28.72 -2.80
C ALA A 21 6.37 -29.19 -4.19
N GLY A 22 5.57 -28.38 -4.90
CA GLY A 22 5.06 -28.72 -6.23
C GLY A 22 5.98 -28.34 -7.40
N GLY A 23 7.11 -27.68 -7.15
CA GLY A 23 8.09 -27.28 -8.16
C GLY A 23 7.61 -26.21 -9.16
N LYS A 24 6.39 -25.68 -9.01
CA LYS A 24 5.86 -24.61 -9.89
C LYS A 24 6.49 -23.29 -9.57
N THR A 25 6.71 -22.47 -10.62
CA THR A 25 7.25 -21.10 -10.51
C THR A 25 6.31 -20.08 -11.14
N ILE A 26 6.54 -18.81 -10.83
CA ILE A 26 5.87 -17.64 -11.39
C ILE A 26 6.92 -16.64 -11.81
N ASP A 27 6.74 -16.06 -12.99
CA ASP A 27 7.61 -15.01 -13.52
C ASP A 27 7.35 -13.68 -12.80
N VAL A 28 8.43 -13.00 -12.47
CA VAL A 28 8.44 -11.61 -12.04
C VAL A 28 8.93 -10.76 -13.22
N VAL A 29 8.04 -9.92 -13.72
CA VAL A 29 8.27 -9.11 -14.92
C VAL A 29 8.61 -7.68 -14.54
N ASN A 30 9.62 -7.10 -15.17
CA ASN A 30 9.87 -5.67 -15.12
C ASN A 30 8.85 -4.93 -16.01
N PRO A 31 7.92 -4.16 -15.45
CA PRO A 31 6.86 -3.51 -16.22
C PRO A 31 7.37 -2.42 -17.18
N ALA A 32 8.59 -1.92 -16.99
CA ALA A 32 9.19 -0.93 -17.89
C ALA A 32 9.79 -1.54 -19.17
N THR A 33 10.20 -2.82 -19.12
CA THR A 33 10.86 -3.51 -20.24
C THR A 33 10.09 -4.72 -20.76
N GLU A 34 9.08 -5.18 -20.01
CA GLU A 34 8.32 -6.41 -20.22
C GLU A 34 9.18 -7.69 -20.16
N GLU A 35 10.38 -7.59 -19.59
CA GLU A 35 11.31 -8.71 -19.45
C GLU A 35 11.12 -9.42 -18.10
N VAL A 36 11.26 -10.75 -18.11
CA VAL A 36 11.31 -11.54 -16.87
C VAL A 36 12.65 -11.27 -16.19
N ILE A 37 12.62 -10.82 -14.94
CA ILE A 37 13.80 -10.49 -14.13
C ILE A 37 14.07 -11.53 -13.05
N ALA A 38 13.06 -12.27 -12.64
CA ALA A 38 13.20 -13.36 -11.67
C ALA A 38 12.07 -14.39 -11.86
N GLU A 39 12.32 -15.60 -11.35
CA GLU A 39 11.29 -16.62 -11.11
C GLU A 39 11.16 -16.85 -9.61
N VAL A 40 9.93 -16.92 -9.10
CA VAL A 40 9.65 -17.24 -7.69
C VAL A 40 8.80 -18.50 -7.59
N PRO A 41 8.95 -19.33 -6.55
CA PRO A 41 8.12 -20.51 -6.37
C PRO A 41 6.64 -20.16 -6.19
N SER A 42 5.75 -21.01 -6.66
CA SER A 42 4.34 -21.01 -6.29
C SER A 42 4.11 -22.05 -5.22
N ALA A 43 3.94 -21.63 -3.98
CA ALA A 43 3.75 -22.50 -2.84
C ALA A 43 2.48 -23.36 -2.97
N GLU A 44 2.51 -24.53 -2.34
CA GLU A 44 1.37 -25.43 -2.19
C GLU A 44 0.98 -25.55 -0.70
N ARG A 45 -0.03 -26.34 -0.41
CA ARG A 45 -0.54 -26.54 0.95
C ARG A 45 0.56 -27.00 1.92
N ALA A 46 1.41 -27.92 1.49
CA ALA A 46 2.50 -28.44 2.32
C ALA A 46 3.51 -27.37 2.74
N ASP A 47 3.76 -26.37 1.87
CA ASP A 47 4.66 -25.27 2.19
C ASP A 47 4.04 -24.33 3.23
N ILE A 48 2.73 -24.09 3.13
CA ILE A 48 1.98 -23.28 4.08
C ILE A 48 1.93 -23.98 5.44
N ASP A 49 1.63 -25.29 5.46
CA ASP A 49 1.63 -26.09 6.68
C ASP A 49 3.00 -26.06 7.37
N ALA A 50 4.10 -26.16 6.60
CA ALA A 50 5.47 -26.04 7.11
C ALA A 50 5.76 -24.65 7.69
N ALA A 51 5.34 -23.57 7.01
CA ALA A 51 5.52 -22.21 7.49
C ALA A 51 4.72 -21.95 8.77
N VAL A 52 3.49 -22.44 8.87
CA VAL A 52 2.67 -22.33 10.07
C VAL A 52 3.26 -23.12 11.23
N ALA A 53 3.73 -24.35 10.99
CA ALA A 53 4.39 -25.16 12.00
C ALA A 53 5.66 -24.47 12.54
N ALA A 54 6.48 -23.91 11.64
CA ALA A 54 7.67 -23.15 12.02
C ALA A 54 7.32 -21.89 12.85
N ALA A 55 6.29 -21.15 12.43
CA ALA A 55 5.81 -19.97 13.13
C ALA A 55 5.30 -20.29 14.55
N ARG A 56 4.55 -21.40 14.72
CA ARG A 56 4.09 -21.89 16.02
C ARG A 56 5.25 -22.30 16.90
N ALA A 57 6.19 -23.08 16.37
CA ALA A 57 7.36 -23.52 17.14
C ALA A 57 8.23 -22.33 17.61
N ALA A 58 8.33 -21.26 16.82
CA ALA A 58 9.07 -20.06 17.20
C ALA A 58 8.39 -19.31 18.37
N LEU A 59 7.06 -19.28 18.45
CA LEU A 59 6.32 -18.67 19.58
C LEU A 59 6.65 -19.33 20.92
N ASP A 60 6.75 -20.65 20.95
CA ASP A 60 7.09 -21.42 22.16
C ASP A 60 8.62 -21.55 22.32
N GLY A 61 9.38 -21.18 21.31
CA GLY A 61 10.81 -21.32 21.18
C GLY A 61 11.61 -20.10 21.66
N PRO A 62 12.78 -19.86 21.01
CA PRO A 62 13.67 -18.75 21.37
C PRO A 62 13.00 -17.38 21.28
N TRP A 63 12.11 -17.15 20.27
CA TRP A 63 11.43 -15.89 20.09
C TRP A 63 10.50 -15.55 21.27
N GLY A 64 9.64 -16.50 21.68
CA GLY A 64 8.70 -16.29 22.79
C GLY A 64 9.38 -16.07 24.15
N ARG A 65 10.64 -16.50 24.28
CA ARG A 65 11.42 -16.31 25.53
C ARG A 65 12.18 -14.99 25.57
N LEU A 66 12.30 -14.27 24.44
CA LEU A 66 12.93 -12.95 24.43
C LEU A 66 12.10 -11.96 25.25
N SER A 67 12.77 -11.15 26.05
CA SER A 67 12.15 -9.98 26.64
C SER A 67 11.69 -9.01 25.57
N ALA A 68 10.73 -8.18 25.88
CA ALA A 68 10.25 -7.13 24.97
C ALA A 68 11.37 -6.23 24.46
N ARG A 69 12.34 -5.92 25.34
CA ARG A 69 13.52 -5.11 24.99
C ARG A 69 14.45 -5.80 23.97
N GLU A 70 14.67 -7.09 24.11
CA GLU A 70 15.49 -7.87 23.16
C GLU A 70 14.80 -7.95 21.80
N ARG A 71 13.48 -8.21 21.77
CA ARG A 71 12.69 -8.17 20.52
C ARG A 71 12.79 -6.80 19.86
N GLY A 72 12.59 -5.72 20.63
CA GLY A 72 12.69 -4.36 20.10
C GLY A 72 14.05 -4.08 19.46
N ARG A 73 15.17 -4.57 20.06
CA ARG A 73 16.51 -4.43 19.47
C ARG A 73 16.65 -5.15 18.12
N LEU A 74 16.06 -6.34 17.97
CA LEU A 74 16.09 -7.07 16.69
C LEU A 74 15.25 -6.33 15.63
N VAL A 75 14.06 -5.86 16.00
CA VAL A 75 13.17 -5.07 15.12
C VAL A 75 13.85 -3.77 14.67
N TRP A 76 14.54 -3.08 15.58
CA TRP A 76 15.33 -1.89 15.27
C TRP A 76 16.43 -2.17 14.23
N LYS A 77 17.19 -3.26 14.42
CA LYS A 77 18.27 -3.66 13.51
C LYS A 77 17.78 -3.96 12.09
N ILE A 78 16.54 -4.46 11.93
CA ILE A 78 15.95 -4.62 10.60
C ILE A 78 15.87 -3.27 9.90
N GLY A 79 15.37 -2.22 10.57
CA GLY A 79 15.32 -0.86 10.03
C GLY A 79 16.69 -0.29 9.68
N GLU A 80 17.71 -0.47 10.55
CA GLU A 80 19.09 -0.04 10.26
C GLU A 80 19.66 -0.74 9.02
N ASN A 81 19.45 -2.04 8.87
CA ASN A 81 19.96 -2.80 7.72
C ASN A 81 19.20 -2.48 6.41
N LEU A 82 17.90 -2.17 6.48
CA LEU A 82 17.18 -1.63 5.33
C LEU A 82 17.79 -0.33 4.82
N LEU A 83 18.16 0.59 5.72
CA LEU A 83 18.85 1.83 5.35
C LEU A 83 20.28 1.57 4.83
N ALA A 84 21.01 0.65 5.42
CA ALA A 84 22.36 0.29 4.97
C ALA A 84 22.36 -0.31 3.55
N LYS A 85 21.29 -1.05 3.18
CA LYS A 85 21.10 -1.67 1.85
C LYS A 85 20.14 -0.86 0.96
N ALA A 86 19.90 0.43 1.25
CA ALA A 86 18.82 1.20 0.63
C ALA A 86 18.91 1.30 -0.89
N ASP A 87 20.09 1.40 -1.47
CA ASP A 87 20.27 1.48 -2.93
C ASP A 87 19.91 0.16 -3.62
N GLU A 88 20.28 -0.96 -3.03
CA GLU A 88 19.97 -2.30 -3.53
C GLU A 88 18.45 -2.56 -3.44
N ILE A 89 17.85 -2.32 -2.27
CA ILE A 89 16.44 -2.54 -2.01
C ILE A 89 15.56 -1.64 -2.89
N ALA A 90 15.92 -0.35 -3.02
CA ALA A 90 15.20 0.59 -3.88
C ALA A 90 15.25 0.17 -5.34
N ARG A 91 16.39 -0.35 -5.82
CA ARG A 91 16.51 -0.87 -7.18
C ARG A 91 15.60 -2.09 -7.39
N LEU A 92 15.55 -3.03 -6.46
CA LEU A 92 14.63 -4.18 -6.51
C LEU A 92 13.17 -3.71 -6.55
N GLU A 93 12.80 -2.77 -5.68
CA GLU A 93 11.45 -2.19 -5.59
C GLU A 93 11.05 -1.54 -6.92
N THR A 94 11.94 -0.77 -7.53
CA THR A 94 11.71 -0.14 -8.84
C THR A 94 11.57 -1.16 -9.96
N LEU A 95 12.45 -2.16 -10.01
CA LEU A 95 12.48 -3.13 -11.10
C LEU A 95 11.21 -4.00 -11.18
N HIS A 96 10.67 -4.43 -10.05
CA HIS A 96 9.51 -5.32 -10.08
C HIS A 96 8.15 -4.58 -9.99
N ASN A 97 8.15 -3.29 -9.62
CA ASN A 97 6.93 -2.48 -9.51
C ASN A 97 6.77 -1.47 -10.66
N GLY A 98 7.87 -0.98 -11.22
CA GLY A 98 7.87 0.07 -12.26
C GLY A 98 7.81 1.49 -11.73
N LYS A 99 7.79 1.73 -10.41
CA LYS A 99 7.83 3.08 -9.84
C LYS A 99 9.20 3.74 -10.02
N PRO A 100 9.28 5.08 -10.03
CA PRO A 100 10.54 5.78 -10.13
C PRO A 100 11.51 5.43 -9.00
N ILE A 101 12.79 5.24 -9.32
CA ILE A 101 13.85 4.99 -8.33
C ILE A 101 13.94 6.12 -7.29
N PHE A 102 13.57 7.34 -7.67
CA PHE A 102 13.48 8.46 -6.74
C PHE A 102 12.50 8.18 -5.60
N GLU A 103 11.32 7.64 -5.90
CA GLU A 103 10.30 7.28 -4.88
C GLU A 103 10.78 6.13 -4.01
N SER A 104 11.26 5.04 -4.63
CA SER A 104 11.75 3.88 -3.88
C SER A 104 12.89 4.25 -2.93
N ARG A 105 13.89 5.03 -3.42
CA ARG A 105 15.12 5.31 -2.69
C ARG A 105 14.97 6.38 -1.61
N HIS A 106 14.21 7.45 -1.89
CA HIS A 106 14.14 8.62 -1.01
C HIS A 106 12.87 8.68 -0.17
N ILE A 107 11.86 7.87 -0.46
CA ILE A 107 10.58 7.89 0.26
C ILE A 107 10.32 6.52 0.89
N GLU A 108 10.22 5.45 0.09
CA GLU A 108 9.63 4.19 0.57
C GLU A 108 10.58 3.35 1.40
N VAL A 109 11.84 3.18 0.99
CA VAL A 109 12.82 2.45 1.80
C VAL A 109 13.08 3.16 3.14
N PRO A 110 13.29 4.49 3.18
CA PRO A 110 13.38 5.22 4.45
C PRO A 110 12.13 5.07 5.32
N ALA A 111 10.91 5.21 4.76
CA ALA A 111 9.67 5.08 5.51
C ALA A 111 9.47 3.65 6.06
N ALA A 112 9.84 2.62 5.29
CA ALA A 112 9.81 1.24 5.77
C ALA A 112 10.78 1.01 6.94
N ALA A 113 11.99 1.55 6.84
CA ALA A 113 12.98 1.47 7.92
C ALA A 113 12.53 2.21 9.19
N GLU A 114 11.99 3.43 9.03
CA GLU A 114 11.41 4.22 10.12
C GLU A 114 10.26 3.47 10.80
N CYS A 115 9.42 2.78 10.06
CA CYS A 115 8.34 1.96 10.60
C CYS A 115 8.89 0.87 11.54
N PHE A 116 9.94 0.14 11.14
CA PHE A 116 10.59 -0.83 12.02
C PHE A 116 11.18 -0.17 13.27
N GLN A 117 11.85 0.96 13.13
CA GLN A 117 12.45 1.70 14.25
C GLN A 117 11.40 2.25 15.22
N TYR A 118 10.30 2.79 14.71
CA TYR A 118 9.18 3.28 15.51
C TYR A 118 8.57 2.16 16.36
N TYR A 119 8.19 1.05 15.74
CA TYR A 119 7.58 -0.06 16.47
C TYR A 119 8.56 -0.81 17.37
N ALA A 120 9.84 -0.83 17.06
CA ALA A 120 10.89 -1.32 17.96
C ALA A 120 10.86 -0.58 19.31
N GLY A 121 10.65 0.75 19.27
CA GLY A 121 10.49 1.58 20.45
C GLY A 121 9.23 1.31 21.28
N TRP A 122 8.21 0.67 20.68
CA TRP A 122 6.96 0.31 21.35
C TRP A 122 7.00 -1.05 22.03
N ALA A 123 7.94 -1.92 21.72
CA ALA A 123 7.94 -3.30 22.20
C ALA A 123 7.81 -3.45 23.73
N ASP A 124 8.44 -2.57 24.50
CA ASP A 124 8.41 -2.55 25.97
C ASP A 124 7.40 -1.55 26.57
N LYS A 125 6.53 -0.95 25.73
CA LYS A 125 5.54 0.06 26.15
C LYS A 125 4.09 -0.43 26.01
N ILE A 126 3.90 -1.70 25.71
CA ILE A 126 2.59 -2.33 25.56
C ILE A 126 2.20 -2.88 26.93
N HIS A 127 1.54 -2.04 27.73
CA HIS A 127 1.16 -2.36 29.09
C HIS A 127 -0.27 -2.92 29.21
N GLY A 128 -0.52 -3.77 30.23
CA GLY A 128 -1.85 -4.07 30.73
C GLY A 128 -2.30 -3.03 31.75
N GLU A 129 -3.44 -3.27 32.36
CA GLU A 129 -4.09 -2.38 33.33
C GLU A 129 -4.33 -3.09 34.64
N THR A 130 -4.22 -2.37 35.77
CA THR A 130 -4.73 -2.84 37.06
C THR A 130 -6.12 -2.23 37.23
N VAL A 131 -7.13 -3.09 37.41
CA VAL A 131 -8.55 -2.69 37.44
C VAL A 131 -9.06 -2.74 38.90
N PRO A 132 -9.51 -1.63 39.49
CA PRO A 132 -10.14 -1.64 40.80
C PRO A 132 -11.50 -2.36 40.73
N VAL A 133 -11.67 -3.41 41.54
CA VAL A 133 -12.88 -4.21 41.59
C VAL A 133 -13.43 -4.26 43.01
N LYS A 134 -14.72 -4.60 43.17
CA LYS A 134 -15.37 -4.74 44.44
C LYS A 134 -14.87 -6.00 45.17
N GLY A 135 -14.55 -5.87 46.47
CA GLY A 135 -14.08 -6.97 47.29
C GLY A 135 -12.55 -7.02 47.45
N ASN A 136 -12.05 -8.11 48.01
CA ASN A 136 -10.62 -8.30 48.29
C ASN A 136 -9.95 -9.09 47.16
N TYR A 137 -9.95 -8.52 45.95
CA TYR A 137 -9.38 -9.12 44.75
C TYR A 137 -8.37 -8.17 44.09
N LEU A 138 -7.30 -8.74 43.49
CA LEU A 138 -6.41 -8.06 42.56
C LEU A 138 -6.78 -8.47 41.15
N THR A 139 -7.22 -7.50 40.32
CA THR A 139 -7.56 -7.73 38.92
C THR A 139 -6.64 -6.93 38.03
N TYR A 140 -6.04 -7.60 37.07
CA TYR A 140 -5.21 -6.97 36.03
C TYR A 140 -5.42 -7.62 34.69
N THR A 141 -5.07 -6.88 33.61
CA THR A 141 -5.05 -7.39 32.26
C THR A 141 -3.62 -7.56 31.78
N LEU A 142 -3.40 -8.53 30.89
CA LEU A 142 -2.13 -8.73 30.18
C LEU A 142 -2.35 -8.49 28.69
N ARG A 143 -1.34 -7.91 28.04
CA ARG A 143 -1.26 -7.84 26.58
C ARG A 143 -0.35 -8.96 26.09
N GLU A 144 -0.91 -9.90 25.36
CA GLU A 144 -0.21 -11.08 24.86
C GLU A 144 -0.19 -11.09 23.34
N PRO A 145 0.83 -11.73 22.70
CA PRO A 145 0.83 -11.94 21.25
C PRO A 145 -0.46 -12.65 20.80
N VAL A 146 -0.99 -12.25 19.65
CA VAL A 146 -2.16 -12.93 19.05
C VAL A 146 -1.77 -14.34 18.58
N GLY A 147 -0.52 -14.53 18.17
CA GLY A 147 0.02 -15.79 17.67
C GLY A 147 0.66 -15.65 16.27
N VAL A 148 0.23 -16.50 15.35
CA VAL A 148 0.69 -16.48 13.96
C VAL A 148 -0.13 -15.49 13.13
N VAL A 149 0.53 -14.50 12.57
CA VAL A 149 -0.07 -13.45 11.73
C VAL A 149 0.25 -13.69 10.26
N ALA A 150 -0.75 -13.79 9.41
CA ALA A 150 -0.58 -13.75 7.97
C ALA A 150 -0.62 -12.30 7.49
N ALA A 151 0.49 -11.81 6.93
CA ALA A 151 0.62 -10.51 6.29
C ALA A 151 0.45 -10.67 4.77
N ILE A 152 -0.73 -10.39 4.24
CA ILE A 152 -1.02 -10.45 2.80
C ILE A 152 -0.90 -9.04 2.23
N VAL A 153 0.09 -8.85 1.36
CA VAL A 153 0.59 -7.53 0.95
C VAL A 153 0.29 -7.28 -0.53
N PRO A 154 -0.16 -6.07 -0.91
CA PRO A 154 -0.40 -5.70 -2.29
C PRO A 154 0.90 -5.36 -3.02
N TRP A 155 0.76 -5.06 -4.31
CA TRP A 155 1.86 -4.84 -5.23
C TRP A 155 2.30 -3.38 -5.39
N ASN A 156 1.52 -2.41 -4.90
CA ASN A 156 1.81 -0.98 -5.14
C ASN A 156 2.90 -0.38 -4.23
N PHE A 157 2.98 -0.80 -2.98
CA PHE A 157 4.04 -0.45 -2.03
C PHE A 157 4.59 -1.73 -1.36
N PRO A 158 5.27 -2.60 -2.12
CA PRO A 158 5.64 -3.94 -1.66
C PRO A 158 6.39 -3.94 -0.33
N LEU A 159 7.47 -3.18 -0.20
CA LEU A 159 8.26 -3.12 1.02
C LEU A 159 7.56 -2.36 2.15
N LEU A 160 7.03 -1.17 1.85
CA LEU A 160 6.44 -0.30 2.87
C LEU A 160 5.22 -0.95 3.54
N LEU A 161 4.29 -1.50 2.75
CA LEU A 161 3.10 -2.17 3.29
C LEU A 161 3.43 -3.52 3.94
N THR A 162 4.55 -4.14 3.59
CA THR A 162 5.10 -5.26 4.37
C THR A 162 5.58 -4.77 5.74
N ALA A 163 6.34 -3.68 5.80
CA ALA A 163 6.82 -3.09 7.06
C ALA A 163 5.66 -2.71 7.99
N TRP A 164 4.59 -2.09 7.46
CA TRP A 164 3.39 -1.70 8.23
C TRP A 164 2.67 -2.88 8.91
N LYS A 165 2.86 -4.10 8.42
CA LYS A 165 2.27 -5.32 9.02
C LYS A 165 3.27 -6.06 9.89
N VAL A 166 4.51 -6.18 9.42
CA VAL A 166 5.54 -7.00 10.07
C VAL A 166 6.10 -6.31 11.31
N ALA A 167 6.43 -5.03 11.24
CA ALA A 167 7.04 -4.30 12.36
C ALA A 167 6.18 -4.31 13.64
N PRO A 168 4.88 -3.92 13.59
CA PRO A 168 4.02 -4.00 14.77
C PRO A 168 3.78 -5.43 15.24
N ALA A 169 3.65 -6.40 14.31
CA ALA A 169 3.47 -7.80 14.69
C ALA A 169 4.67 -8.34 15.49
N LEU A 170 5.88 -8.09 15.03
CA LEU A 170 7.12 -8.49 15.72
C LEU A 170 7.29 -7.76 17.06
N ALA A 171 7.04 -6.46 17.10
CA ALA A 171 7.10 -5.69 18.34
C ALA A 171 6.19 -6.25 19.44
N CYS A 172 4.99 -6.71 19.06
CA CYS A 172 4.04 -7.37 19.94
C CYS A 172 4.38 -8.85 20.24
N GLY A 173 5.47 -9.40 19.71
CA GLY A 173 5.92 -10.77 19.96
C GLY A 173 5.24 -11.84 19.10
N ASN A 174 4.48 -11.47 18.07
CA ASN A 174 3.89 -12.40 17.12
C ASN A 174 4.94 -12.97 16.15
N THR A 175 4.60 -14.06 15.49
CA THR A 175 5.32 -14.57 14.30
C THR A 175 4.54 -14.23 13.04
N VAL A 176 5.23 -14.14 11.89
CA VAL A 176 4.62 -13.63 10.66
C VAL A 176 4.86 -14.56 9.48
N ILE A 177 3.80 -14.81 8.72
CA ILE A 177 3.85 -15.41 7.39
C ILE A 177 3.52 -14.31 6.39
N ILE A 178 4.50 -13.88 5.61
CA ILE A 178 4.36 -12.84 4.60
C ILE A 178 3.96 -13.49 3.28
N LYS A 179 2.84 -13.05 2.70
CA LYS A 179 2.46 -13.39 1.33
C LYS A 179 2.49 -12.11 0.49
N PRO A 180 3.58 -11.84 -0.23
CA PRO A 180 3.63 -10.71 -1.15
C PRO A 180 2.73 -10.93 -2.37
N ALA A 181 2.41 -9.87 -3.09
CA ALA A 181 1.77 -9.99 -4.39
C ALA A 181 2.67 -10.74 -5.37
N SER A 182 2.07 -11.49 -6.30
CA SER A 182 2.82 -12.35 -7.23
C SER A 182 3.77 -11.57 -8.13
N GLN A 183 3.37 -10.35 -8.53
CA GLN A 183 4.18 -9.50 -9.41
C GLN A 183 5.31 -8.75 -8.67
N THR A 184 5.24 -8.61 -7.34
CA THR A 184 6.21 -7.79 -6.58
C THR A 184 6.73 -8.49 -5.32
N PRO A 185 7.28 -9.72 -5.40
CA PRO A 185 7.69 -10.48 -4.23
C PRO A 185 9.11 -10.19 -3.75
N LEU A 186 9.96 -9.55 -4.57
CA LEU A 186 11.41 -9.54 -4.36
C LEU A 186 11.86 -8.82 -3.09
N THR A 187 11.23 -7.69 -2.75
CA THR A 187 11.61 -6.93 -1.55
C THR A 187 11.13 -7.59 -0.25
N ALA A 188 10.06 -8.39 -0.30
CA ALA A 188 9.66 -9.21 0.86
C ALA A 188 10.66 -10.36 1.12
N LEU A 189 11.22 -10.96 0.07
CA LEU A 189 12.28 -11.95 0.19
C LEU A 189 13.58 -11.31 0.73
N ALA A 190 13.96 -10.14 0.22
CA ALA A 190 15.10 -9.39 0.74
C ALA A 190 14.92 -8.98 2.22
N LEU A 191 13.71 -8.63 2.65
CA LEU A 191 13.40 -8.35 4.05
C LEU A 191 13.63 -9.59 4.94
N ALA A 192 13.27 -10.79 4.47
CA ALA A 192 13.51 -12.03 5.20
C ALA A 192 15.02 -12.32 5.36
N GLU A 193 15.82 -12.07 4.31
CA GLU A 193 17.26 -12.16 4.36
C GLU A 193 17.86 -11.21 5.40
N ILE A 194 17.46 -9.94 5.37
CA ILE A 194 17.87 -8.93 6.36
C ILE A 194 17.50 -9.37 7.78
N ALA A 195 16.29 -9.89 7.98
CA ALA A 195 15.85 -10.36 9.29
C ALA A 195 16.72 -11.53 9.82
N ALA A 196 17.09 -12.47 8.96
CA ALA A 196 17.99 -13.55 9.31
C ALA A 196 19.42 -13.05 9.65
N GLU A 197 19.95 -12.12 8.84
CA GLU A 197 21.28 -11.52 9.07
C GLU A 197 21.38 -10.78 10.42
N VAL A 198 20.32 -10.11 10.86
CA VAL A 198 20.31 -9.40 12.15
C VAL A 198 20.03 -10.32 13.34
N GLY A 199 19.79 -11.60 13.10
CA GLY A 199 19.63 -12.63 14.12
C GLY A 199 18.19 -12.83 14.61
N VAL A 200 17.17 -12.49 13.83
CA VAL A 200 15.79 -12.90 14.11
C VAL A 200 15.72 -14.44 14.08
N PRO A 201 15.19 -15.09 15.13
CA PRO A 201 15.18 -16.55 15.20
C PRO A 201 14.40 -17.19 14.03
N ALA A 202 14.82 -18.41 13.65
CA ALA A 202 14.12 -19.20 12.62
C ALA A 202 12.64 -19.36 12.95
N GLY A 203 11.80 -19.37 11.92
CA GLY A 203 10.34 -19.47 12.04
C GLY A 203 9.58 -18.19 12.39
N VAL A 204 10.25 -17.14 12.90
CA VAL A 204 9.61 -15.86 13.27
C VAL A 204 9.07 -15.13 12.04
N ILE A 205 9.84 -15.11 10.96
CA ILE A 205 9.44 -14.57 9.66
C ILE A 205 9.52 -15.72 8.65
N ASN A 206 8.42 -15.91 7.91
CA ASN A 206 8.35 -16.84 6.79
C ASN A 206 7.79 -16.10 5.57
N VAL A 207 8.31 -16.34 4.38
CA VAL A 207 7.82 -15.72 3.14
C VAL A 207 7.36 -16.79 2.18
N ILE A 208 6.07 -16.72 1.83
CA ILE A 208 5.37 -17.66 0.95
C ILE A 208 4.93 -16.90 -0.30
N THR A 209 5.49 -17.25 -1.45
CA THR A 209 5.12 -16.69 -2.75
C THR A 209 4.06 -17.53 -3.46
N GLY A 210 3.28 -16.89 -4.34
CA GLY A 210 2.27 -17.55 -5.13
C GLY A 210 1.01 -16.72 -5.40
N PRO A 211 0.09 -17.17 -6.26
CA PRO A 211 -1.12 -16.43 -6.60
C PRO A 211 -2.05 -16.20 -5.42
N GLY A 212 -2.70 -15.02 -5.37
CA GLY A 212 -3.68 -14.70 -4.33
C GLY A 212 -4.87 -15.64 -4.32
N SER A 213 -5.34 -16.05 -5.51
CA SER A 213 -6.51 -16.92 -5.68
C SER A 213 -6.31 -18.36 -5.19
N SER A 214 -5.07 -18.82 -5.07
CA SER A 214 -4.75 -20.16 -4.56
C SER A 214 -4.00 -20.08 -3.24
N VAL A 215 -2.76 -19.58 -3.23
CA VAL A 215 -1.93 -19.51 -2.02
C VAL A 215 -2.54 -18.57 -0.96
N GLY A 216 -3.10 -17.43 -1.40
CA GLY A 216 -3.82 -16.52 -0.49
C GLY A 216 -5.02 -17.19 0.16
N GLN A 217 -5.83 -17.90 -0.62
CA GLN A 217 -7.00 -18.63 -0.12
C GLN A 217 -6.61 -19.73 0.89
N MET A 218 -5.59 -20.54 0.58
CA MET A 218 -5.08 -21.55 1.50
C MET A 218 -4.60 -20.97 2.84
N ILE A 219 -3.98 -19.78 2.81
CA ILE A 219 -3.58 -19.05 4.02
C ILE A 219 -4.81 -18.59 4.82
N VAL A 220 -5.83 -18.05 4.15
CA VAL A 220 -7.07 -17.59 4.79
C VAL A 220 -7.80 -18.74 5.51
N GLU A 221 -7.84 -19.91 4.90
CA GLU A 221 -8.52 -21.10 5.42
C GLU A 221 -7.70 -21.88 6.47
N HIS A 222 -6.41 -21.59 6.61
CA HIS A 222 -5.52 -22.40 7.46
C HIS A 222 -5.85 -22.24 8.94
N PRO A 223 -6.21 -23.32 9.68
CA PRO A 223 -6.66 -23.21 11.08
C PRO A 223 -5.56 -22.78 12.06
N GLY A 224 -4.29 -22.98 11.71
CA GLY A 224 -3.14 -22.59 12.51
C GLY A 224 -2.74 -21.12 12.39
N ILE A 225 -3.47 -20.28 11.67
CA ILE A 225 -3.26 -18.83 11.58
C ILE A 225 -4.30 -18.11 12.43
N ASP A 226 -3.86 -17.20 13.31
CA ASP A 226 -4.71 -16.53 14.29
C ASP A 226 -5.23 -15.18 13.80
N LYS A 227 -4.43 -14.50 12.96
CA LYS A 227 -4.77 -13.16 12.43
C LYS A 227 -4.36 -13.03 10.96
N ILE A 228 -5.21 -12.35 10.20
CA ILE A 228 -4.90 -11.91 8.84
C ILE A 228 -4.83 -10.37 8.84
N ALA A 229 -3.70 -9.83 8.39
CA ALA A 229 -3.52 -8.43 8.06
C ALA A 229 -3.44 -8.31 6.53
N PHE A 230 -4.49 -7.79 5.91
CA PHE A 230 -4.63 -7.69 4.45
C PHE A 230 -4.64 -6.24 3.99
N THR A 231 -3.97 -5.97 2.89
CA THR A 231 -4.17 -4.77 2.08
C THR A 231 -4.35 -5.18 0.63
N GLY A 232 -5.38 -4.63 -0.03
CA GLY A 232 -5.69 -4.92 -1.43
C GLY A 232 -7.07 -4.41 -1.85
N ASP A 233 -7.66 -5.03 -2.87
CA ASP A 233 -8.97 -4.63 -3.35
C ASP A 233 -10.10 -5.04 -2.39
N THR A 234 -11.20 -4.27 -2.45
CA THR A 234 -12.36 -4.45 -1.56
C THR A 234 -13.04 -5.80 -1.74
N SER A 235 -13.07 -6.35 -2.95
CA SER A 235 -13.75 -7.64 -3.21
C SER A 235 -12.98 -8.80 -2.59
N THR A 236 -11.67 -8.78 -2.67
CA THR A 236 -10.78 -9.75 -2.00
C THR A 236 -10.88 -9.63 -0.48
N GLY A 237 -10.90 -8.41 0.07
CA GLY A 237 -11.09 -8.17 1.50
C GLY A 237 -12.40 -8.77 2.04
N LYS A 238 -13.50 -8.62 1.31
CA LYS A 238 -14.79 -9.27 1.62
C LYS A 238 -14.70 -10.79 1.58
N GLY A 239 -13.95 -11.35 0.61
CA GLY A 239 -13.67 -12.78 0.53
C GLY A 239 -12.90 -13.31 1.73
N ILE A 240 -11.87 -12.58 2.15
CA ILE A 240 -11.07 -12.89 3.35
C ILE A 240 -11.92 -12.86 4.61
N MET A 241 -12.77 -11.83 4.78
CA MET A 241 -13.69 -11.73 5.92
C MET A 241 -14.61 -12.96 6.01
N LYS A 242 -15.16 -13.41 4.87
CA LYS A 242 -16.00 -14.61 4.82
C LYS A 242 -15.20 -15.88 5.18
N GLY A 243 -14.02 -16.08 4.58
CA GLY A 243 -13.20 -17.26 4.85
C GLY A 243 -12.58 -17.30 6.25
N ALA A 244 -12.36 -16.16 6.88
CA ALA A 244 -11.86 -16.07 8.24
C ALA A 244 -12.91 -16.41 9.30
N ALA A 245 -14.20 -16.35 8.95
CA ALA A 245 -15.31 -16.58 9.87
C ALA A 245 -15.33 -18.01 10.45
N ASP A 246 -14.99 -19.03 9.63
CA ASP A 246 -15.05 -20.44 10.05
C ASP A 246 -14.12 -20.77 11.23
N THR A 247 -13.08 -19.98 11.42
CA THR A 247 -12.09 -20.18 12.49
C THR A 247 -12.00 -18.99 13.45
N LEU A 248 -12.89 -18.00 13.32
CA LEU A 248 -12.92 -16.76 14.11
C LEU A 248 -11.58 -16.01 14.14
N LYS A 249 -10.83 -16.06 13.03
CA LYS A 249 -9.56 -15.33 12.91
C LYS A 249 -9.79 -13.83 13.08
N ARG A 250 -8.87 -13.18 13.75
CA ARG A 250 -8.83 -11.71 13.76
C ARG A 250 -8.41 -11.21 12.39
N ILE A 251 -9.08 -10.18 11.90
CA ILE A 251 -8.75 -9.56 10.61
C ILE A 251 -8.54 -8.06 10.78
N THR A 252 -7.62 -7.52 9.98
CA THR A 252 -7.53 -6.09 9.67
C THR A 252 -7.47 -5.95 8.16
N LEU A 253 -8.27 -5.05 7.62
CA LEU A 253 -8.41 -4.82 6.20
C LEU A 253 -8.05 -3.36 5.89
N GLU A 254 -7.16 -3.16 4.93
CA GLU A 254 -6.86 -1.88 4.30
C GLU A 254 -7.22 -2.03 2.82
N LEU A 255 -8.27 -1.35 2.39
CA LEU A 255 -8.89 -1.61 1.09
C LEU A 255 -8.79 -0.39 0.16
N GLY A 256 -9.59 -0.37 -0.90
CA GLY A 256 -9.56 0.68 -1.90
C GLY A 256 -10.04 2.04 -1.39
N GLY A 257 -9.84 3.05 -2.23
CA GLY A 257 -10.26 4.42 -1.96
C GLY A 257 -10.71 5.16 -3.21
N LYS A 258 -11.50 6.21 -3.00
CA LYS A 258 -11.88 7.20 -4.01
C LYS A 258 -11.83 8.59 -3.40
N SER A 259 -10.63 8.95 -2.96
CA SER A 259 -10.42 10.08 -2.05
C SER A 259 -10.73 11.42 -2.71
N PRO A 260 -11.56 12.28 -2.07
CA PRO A 260 -11.80 13.64 -2.52
C PRO A 260 -10.64 14.55 -2.12
N ASN A 261 -10.24 15.41 -3.04
CA ASN A 261 -9.29 16.50 -2.84
C ASN A 261 -10.01 17.82 -3.13
N ILE A 262 -10.39 18.57 -2.08
CA ILE A 262 -11.35 19.70 -2.14
C ILE A 262 -10.59 21.01 -2.14
N VAL A 263 -10.82 21.86 -3.15
CA VAL A 263 -10.12 23.15 -3.30
C VAL A 263 -11.11 24.29 -3.30
N PHE A 264 -11.02 25.15 -2.26
CA PHE A 264 -11.81 26.39 -2.15
C PHE A 264 -11.06 27.58 -2.78
N PRO A 265 -11.77 28.66 -3.20
CA PRO A 265 -11.17 29.78 -3.91
C PRO A 265 -10.18 30.60 -3.05
N ASP A 266 -10.31 30.55 -1.73
CA ASP A 266 -9.41 31.21 -0.78
C ASP A 266 -8.14 30.42 -0.44
N ALA A 267 -7.94 29.24 -1.05
CA ALA A 267 -6.74 28.42 -0.84
C ALA A 267 -5.45 29.11 -1.35
N ASP A 268 -4.31 28.63 -0.90
CA ASP A 268 -3.07 28.82 -1.64
C ASP A 268 -3.13 27.94 -2.91
N LEU A 269 -3.54 28.54 -4.03
CA LEU A 269 -3.78 27.80 -5.27
C LEU A 269 -2.54 27.12 -5.81
N ASP A 270 -1.35 27.72 -5.66
CA ASP A 270 -0.11 27.09 -6.11
C ASP A 270 0.24 25.85 -5.28
N ALA A 271 0.04 25.91 -3.97
CA ALA A 271 0.18 24.74 -3.10
C ALA A 271 -0.88 23.68 -3.40
N ALA A 272 -2.13 24.08 -3.62
CA ALA A 272 -3.23 23.17 -3.97
C ALA A 272 -2.99 22.48 -5.34
N ILE A 273 -2.47 23.18 -6.35
CA ILE A 273 -2.08 22.61 -7.66
C ILE A 273 -0.99 21.55 -7.48
N ARG A 274 0.05 21.86 -6.66
CA ARG A 274 1.08 20.86 -6.34
C ARG A 274 0.47 19.65 -5.62
N GLY A 275 -0.39 19.89 -4.63
CA GLY A 275 -1.07 18.85 -3.88
C GLY A 275 -2.01 18.00 -4.74
N ALA A 276 -2.77 18.62 -5.65
CA ALA A 276 -3.64 17.91 -6.59
C ALA A 276 -2.83 16.99 -7.54
N THR A 277 -1.74 17.50 -8.11
CA THR A 277 -0.88 16.71 -9.01
C THR A 277 -0.14 15.60 -8.29
N THR A 278 0.46 15.88 -7.12
CA THR A 278 1.13 14.85 -6.32
C THR A 278 0.12 13.83 -5.76
N GLY A 279 -1.06 14.29 -5.37
CA GLY A 279 -2.12 13.45 -4.82
C GLY A 279 -2.61 12.35 -5.76
N ILE A 280 -2.50 12.55 -7.08
CA ILE A 280 -2.93 11.54 -8.07
C ILE A 280 -1.77 10.90 -8.82
N PHE A 281 -0.66 11.60 -9.11
CA PHE A 281 0.39 11.08 -9.98
C PHE A 281 1.57 10.45 -9.22
N TYR A 282 1.73 10.69 -7.92
CA TYR A 282 2.64 9.93 -7.07
C TYR A 282 2.33 8.44 -7.14
N GLY A 283 3.36 7.59 -7.15
CA GLY A 283 3.17 6.15 -7.28
C GLY A 283 2.41 5.73 -8.55
N LYS A 284 2.42 6.57 -9.59
CA LYS A 284 1.71 6.34 -10.87
C LYS A 284 0.18 6.29 -10.71
N GLY A 285 -0.36 6.90 -9.65
CA GLY A 285 -1.77 6.80 -9.28
C GLY A 285 -2.19 5.46 -8.68
N GLU A 286 -1.30 4.51 -8.58
CA GLU A 286 -1.50 3.19 -7.96
C GLU A 286 -1.44 3.28 -6.43
N VAL A 287 -2.20 4.22 -5.87
CA VAL A 287 -2.22 4.56 -4.44
C VAL A 287 -3.66 4.51 -3.93
N CYS A 288 -3.90 3.70 -2.90
CA CYS A 288 -5.24 3.54 -2.32
C CYS A 288 -5.84 4.87 -1.81
N ALA A 289 -5.00 5.77 -1.29
CA ALA A 289 -5.40 7.10 -0.83
C ALA A 289 -5.27 8.20 -1.91
N ALA A 290 -5.06 7.84 -3.19
CA ALA A 290 -4.91 8.83 -4.27
C ALA A 290 -6.09 9.81 -4.33
N GLY A 291 -5.80 11.11 -4.47
CA GLY A 291 -6.79 12.16 -4.63
C GLY A 291 -7.43 12.15 -6.01
N SER A 292 -8.01 11.02 -6.37
CA SER A 292 -8.52 10.73 -7.72
C SER A 292 -9.80 11.48 -8.08
N ARG A 293 -10.53 12.03 -7.07
CA ARG A 293 -11.61 13.00 -7.26
C ARG A 293 -11.14 14.37 -6.82
N LEU A 294 -10.90 15.27 -7.78
CA LEU A 294 -10.58 16.66 -7.52
C LEU A 294 -11.88 17.49 -7.52
N LEU A 295 -12.30 17.93 -6.33
CA LEU A 295 -13.48 18.78 -6.16
C LEU A 295 -13.01 20.23 -6.16
N VAL A 296 -13.45 21.06 -7.12
CA VAL A 296 -13.01 22.44 -7.28
C VAL A 296 -14.21 23.38 -7.25
N ASP A 297 -14.09 24.48 -6.49
CA ASP A 297 -15.10 25.55 -6.49
C ASP A 297 -15.28 26.09 -7.93
N LYS A 298 -16.54 26.23 -8.35
CA LYS A 298 -16.90 26.65 -9.72
C LYS A 298 -16.26 27.96 -10.14
N SER A 299 -15.99 28.88 -9.19
CA SER A 299 -15.43 30.20 -9.48
C SER A 299 -13.96 30.18 -9.92
N ILE A 300 -13.22 29.14 -9.57
CA ILE A 300 -11.78 29.00 -9.90
C ILE A 300 -11.51 27.82 -10.83
N ARG A 301 -12.52 26.99 -11.15
CA ARG A 301 -12.34 25.70 -11.82
C ARG A 301 -11.53 25.80 -13.11
N GLY A 302 -11.88 26.67 -14.04
CA GLY A 302 -11.23 26.72 -15.36
C GLY A 302 -9.72 26.99 -15.24
N GLU A 303 -9.33 28.07 -14.55
CA GLU A 303 -7.93 28.41 -14.34
C GLU A 303 -7.17 27.33 -13.56
N PHE A 304 -7.82 26.75 -12.53
CA PHE A 304 -7.19 25.73 -11.69
C PHE A 304 -6.90 24.46 -12.48
N ILE A 305 -7.86 23.96 -13.26
CA ILE A 305 -7.71 22.73 -14.08
C ILE A 305 -6.65 22.95 -15.16
N ASP A 306 -6.62 24.11 -15.82
CA ASP A 306 -5.58 24.44 -16.82
C ASP A 306 -4.17 24.38 -16.20
N LYS A 307 -4.00 24.91 -14.99
CA LYS A 307 -2.71 24.86 -14.28
C LYS A 307 -2.33 23.46 -13.84
N VAL A 308 -3.28 22.65 -13.36
CA VAL A 308 -3.07 21.22 -13.02
C VAL A 308 -2.64 20.47 -14.29
N ALA A 309 -3.33 20.67 -15.42
CA ALA A 309 -3.00 20.04 -16.69
C ALA A 309 -1.62 20.45 -17.21
N ALA A 310 -1.28 21.73 -17.13
CA ALA A 310 0.04 22.24 -17.52
C ALA A 310 1.17 21.60 -16.67
N ARG A 311 0.91 21.34 -15.37
CA ARG A 311 1.86 20.66 -14.51
C ARG A 311 1.94 19.17 -14.81
N ALA A 312 0.81 18.49 -15.05
CA ALA A 312 0.76 17.09 -15.42
C ALA A 312 1.55 16.79 -16.72
N LYS A 313 1.47 17.67 -17.72
CA LYS A 313 2.24 17.55 -18.96
C LYS A 313 3.75 17.52 -18.75
N LYS A 314 4.26 18.11 -17.65
CA LYS A 314 5.69 18.08 -17.27
C LYS A 314 6.09 16.78 -16.56
N MET A 315 5.15 15.94 -16.18
CA MET A 315 5.36 14.66 -15.54
C MET A 315 5.27 13.51 -16.57
N ALA A 316 5.96 13.69 -17.71
CA ALA A 316 6.00 12.66 -18.74
C ALA A 316 6.58 11.36 -18.16
N PRO A 317 6.00 10.20 -18.50
CA PRO A 317 6.56 8.90 -18.15
C PRO A 317 7.98 8.73 -18.72
N GLY A 318 8.82 8.01 -17.95
CA GLY A 318 10.21 7.76 -18.35
C GLY A 318 10.76 6.47 -17.77
N ASP A 319 12.03 6.17 -18.05
CA ASP A 319 12.72 5.03 -17.44
C ASP A 319 12.67 5.15 -15.92
N PRO A 320 12.09 4.17 -15.22
CA PRO A 320 11.99 4.22 -13.77
C PRO A 320 13.34 4.27 -13.05
N LEU A 321 14.42 3.80 -13.68
CA LEU A 321 15.78 3.82 -13.11
C LEU A 321 16.49 5.17 -13.32
N ASP A 322 15.96 6.07 -14.18
CA ASP A 322 16.49 7.44 -14.26
C ASP A 322 16.07 8.25 -13.02
N PRO A 323 17.02 8.80 -12.24
CA PRO A 323 16.72 9.61 -11.06
C PRO A 323 15.85 10.84 -11.33
N LYS A 324 15.77 11.30 -12.59
CA LYS A 324 14.94 12.44 -13.01
C LYS A 324 13.49 12.06 -13.30
N THR A 325 13.21 10.79 -13.52
CA THR A 325 11.84 10.31 -13.80
C THR A 325 10.94 10.56 -12.59
N ARG A 326 9.73 11.06 -12.85
CA ARG A 326 8.70 11.32 -11.84
C ARG A 326 7.42 10.51 -12.05
N LEU A 327 7.28 9.86 -13.20
CA LEU A 327 6.19 8.93 -13.48
C LEU A 327 6.79 7.68 -14.17
N GLY A 328 6.66 6.54 -13.53
CA GLY A 328 7.21 5.26 -14.01
C GLY A 328 6.22 4.46 -14.85
N ALA A 329 6.48 3.16 -14.98
CA ALA A 329 5.61 2.21 -15.65
C ALA A 329 4.48 1.74 -14.73
N ILE A 330 3.27 1.54 -15.26
CA ILE A 330 2.16 0.86 -14.60
C ILE A 330 2.59 -0.57 -14.26
N SER A 331 2.24 -1.05 -13.09
CA SER A 331 2.80 -2.27 -12.48
C SER A 331 2.58 -3.56 -13.29
N SER A 332 1.59 -3.60 -14.17
CA SER A 332 1.31 -4.77 -14.99
C SER A 332 0.52 -4.41 -16.25
N LYS A 333 0.59 -5.30 -17.26
CA LYS A 333 -0.23 -5.21 -18.48
C LYS A 333 -1.73 -5.14 -18.14
N LYS A 334 -2.18 -5.99 -17.22
CA LYS A 334 -3.58 -6.04 -16.79
C LYS A 334 -4.05 -4.70 -16.20
N GLN A 335 -3.21 -4.04 -15.39
CA GLN A 335 -3.54 -2.75 -14.80
C GLN A 335 -3.57 -1.65 -15.87
N LEU A 336 -2.60 -1.62 -16.79
CA LEU A 336 -2.62 -0.69 -17.93
C LEU A 336 -3.89 -0.84 -18.79
N GLU A 337 -4.29 -2.07 -19.09
CA GLU A 337 -5.51 -2.35 -19.85
C GLU A 337 -6.77 -1.88 -19.09
N ASN A 338 -6.79 -2.06 -17.78
CA ASN A 338 -7.86 -1.55 -16.91
C ASN A 338 -7.94 -0.02 -16.93
N ASP A 339 -6.82 0.67 -16.80
CA ASP A 339 -6.75 2.12 -16.82
C ASP A 339 -7.24 2.69 -18.17
N LEU A 340 -6.79 2.10 -19.28
CA LEU A 340 -7.23 2.47 -20.62
C LEU A 340 -8.74 2.25 -20.82
N ARG A 341 -9.29 1.16 -20.30
CA ARG A 341 -10.74 0.89 -20.30
C ARG A 341 -11.53 2.00 -19.59
N TYR A 342 -11.08 2.43 -18.40
CA TYR A 342 -11.75 3.52 -17.68
C TYR A 342 -11.63 4.86 -18.41
N ILE A 343 -10.51 5.12 -19.08
CA ILE A 343 -10.34 6.31 -19.92
C ILE A 343 -11.38 6.33 -21.06
N GLU A 344 -11.60 5.20 -21.71
CA GLU A 344 -12.61 5.11 -22.77
C GLU A 344 -14.04 5.21 -22.23
N VAL A 345 -14.35 4.59 -21.09
CA VAL A 345 -15.65 4.74 -20.42
C VAL A 345 -15.92 6.21 -20.09
N ALA A 346 -14.93 6.93 -19.55
CA ALA A 346 -15.08 8.36 -19.23
C ALA A 346 -15.42 9.20 -20.45
N LYS A 347 -14.75 8.95 -21.60
CA LYS A 347 -15.06 9.63 -22.86
C LYS A 347 -16.47 9.32 -23.34
N GLN A 348 -16.89 8.05 -23.25
CA GLN A 348 -18.23 7.62 -23.66
C GLN A 348 -19.34 8.20 -22.77
N GLU A 349 -19.07 8.39 -21.48
CA GLU A 349 -19.98 9.04 -20.53
C GLU A 349 -20.00 10.57 -20.67
N GLY A 350 -19.17 11.15 -21.54
CA GLY A 350 -19.15 12.58 -21.85
C GLY A 350 -18.21 13.43 -20.99
N ALA A 351 -17.32 12.84 -20.22
CA ALA A 351 -16.27 13.57 -19.50
C ALA A 351 -15.29 14.21 -20.50
N GLN A 352 -14.89 15.45 -20.24
CA GLN A 352 -13.99 16.20 -21.13
C GLN A 352 -12.51 15.84 -20.84
N LEU A 353 -11.84 15.21 -21.79
CA LEU A 353 -10.40 14.94 -21.68
C LEU A 353 -9.59 16.24 -21.83
N VAL A 354 -8.86 16.61 -20.78
CA VAL A 354 -8.05 17.85 -20.72
C VAL A 354 -6.56 17.54 -20.96
N ALA A 355 -6.08 16.39 -20.47
CA ALA A 355 -4.70 15.97 -20.66
C ALA A 355 -4.57 14.45 -20.71
N GLY A 356 -3.54 13.93 -21.36
CA GLY A 356 -3.24 12.51 -21.45
C GLY A 356 -4.24 11.72 -22.29
N GLY A 357 -4.74 10.61 -21.74
CA GLY A 357 -5.81 9.81 -22.34
C GLY A 357 -5.33 8.62 -23.17
N GLY A 358 -4.07 8.23 -23.06
CA GLY A 358 -3.53 7.10 -23.80
C GLY A 358 -2.18 6.59 -23.28
N ARG A 359 -1.70 5.52 -23.91
CA ARG A 359 -0.36 5.00 -23.64
C ARG A 359 0.69 6.07 -23.94
N ALA A 360 1.76 6.06 -23.16
CA ALA A 360 2.95 6.85 -23.45
C ALA A 360 4.03 5.98 -24.10
N ASP A 361 4.70 6.52 -25.11
CA ASP A 361 5.91 5.94 -25.66
C ASP A 361 7.12 6.71 -25.10
N ILE A 362 8.03 5.99 -24.47
CA ILE A 362 9.29 6.53 -23.93
C ILE A 362 10.47 6.28 -24.90
N GLY A 363 10.19 5.90 -26.15
CA GLY A 363 11.18 5.61 -27.18
C GLY A 363 11.73 4.19 -27.16
N THR A 364 11.21 3.29 -26.30
CA THR A 364 11.65 1.88 -26.22
C THR A 364 10.77 0.92 -27.01
N GLY A 365 9.56 1.35 -27.40
CA GLY A 365 8.53 0.51 -28.01
C GLY A 365 7.98 -0.58 -27.09
N LYS A 366 8.38 -0.59 -25.82
CA LYS A 366 8.00 -1.56 -24.77
C LYS A 366 7.61 -0.85 -23.48
N GLY A 367 7.04 -1.62 -22.56
CA GLY A 367 6.68 -1.17 -21.22
C GLY A 367 5.24 -0.69 -21.10
N TYR A 368 4.76 -0.70 -19.86
CA TYR A 368 3.36 -0.39 -19.52
C TYR A 368 3.24 1.08 -19.10
N PHE A 369 3.48 2.01 -20.02
CA PHE A 369 3.46 3.43 -19.72
C PHE A 369 2.13 4.07 -20.09
N LEU A 370 1.59 4.89 -19.16
CA LEU A 370 0.34 5.63 -19.32
C LEU A 370 0.61 7.12 -19.10
N GLN A 371 0.03 7.96 -19.95
CA GLN A 371 0.09 9.42 -19.78
C GLN A 371 -0.70 9.85 -18.53
N PRO A 372 -0.20 10.84 -17.76
CA PRO A 372 -1.01 11.47 -16.71
C PRO A 372 -2.28 12.04 -17.32
N THR A 373 -3.43 11.53 -16.89
CA THR A 373 -4.72 11.77 -17.54
C THR A 373 -5.63 12.58 -16.63
N ILE A 374 -6.28 13.59 -17.20
CA ILE A 374 -7.19 14.50 -16.49
C ILE A 374 -8.48 14.62 -17.27
N PHE A 375 -9.60 14.32 -16.60
CA PHE A 375 -10.95 14.59 -17.08
C PHE A 375 -11.58 15.73 -16.30
N ASP A 376 -12.21 16.66 -17.02
CA ASP A 376 -13.03 17.74 -16.49
C ASP A 376 -14.51 17.52 -16.80
N GLY A 377 -15.41 18.27 -16.14
CA GLY A 377 -16.84 18.15 -16.31
C GLY A 377 -17.40 16.79 -15.86
N VAL A 378 -16.71 16.14 -14.93
CA VAL A 378 -17.16 14.85 -14.40
C VAL A 378 -18.33 15.05 -13.46
N THR A 379 -19.42 14.31 -13.69
CA THR A 379 -20.58 14.30 -12.79
C THR A 379 -20.49 13.17 -11.77
N PRO A 380 -21.20 13.26 -10.63
CA PRO A 380 -21.18 12.22 -9.60
C PRO A 380 -21.66 10.84 -10.07
N GLU A 381 -22.45 10.78 -11.15
CA GLU A 381 -23.02 9.55 -11.71
C GLU A 381 -22.02 8.79 -12.59
N MET A 382 -21.02 9.48 -13.14
CA MET A 382 -20.03 8.88 -14.05
C MET A 382 -19.20 7.81 -13.34
N THR A 383 -18.88 6.77 -14.06
CA THR A 383 -18.09 5.61 -13.57
C THR A 383 -16.77 6.04 -12.93
N ILE A 384 -16.05 6.98 -13.57
CA ILE A 384 -14.77 7.47 -13.06
C ILE A 384 -14.87 8.34 -11.79
N ALA A 385 -16.07 8.81 -11.42
CA ALA A 385 -16.33 9.46 -10.13
C ALA A 385 -16.57 8.45 -9.00
N ARG A 386 -17.02 7.24 -9.31
CA ARG A 386 -17.51 6.23 -8.35
C ARG A 386 -16.53 5.10 -8.13
N GLU A 387 -15.91 4.60 -9.20
CA GLU A 387 -15.07 3.40 -9.15
C GLU A 387 -13.58 3.75 -9.00
N GLU A 388 -12.85 2.91 -8.29
CA GLU A 388 -11.40 3.02 -8.14
C GLU A 388 -10.70 2.54 -9.41
N ILE A 389 -10.02 3.45 -10.12
CA ILE A 389 -9.26 3.13 -11.34
C ILE A 389 -7.91 2.50 -10.99
N PHE A 390 -7.25 3.04 -9.97
CA PHE A 390 -5.94 2.66 -9.46
C PHE A 390 -4.80 2.93 -10.46
N GLY A 391 -4.89 4.08 -11.14
CA GLY A 391 -3.93 4.57 -12.12
C GLY A 391 -3.90 6.10 -12.17
N PRO A 392 -3.05 6.71 -13.02
CA PRO A 392 -2.82 8.15 -13.07
C PRO A 392 -3.95 8.89 -13.81
N VAL A 393 -5.18 8.75 -13.31
CA VAL A 393 -6.40 9.32 -13.90
C VAL A 393 -7.15 10.16 -12.86
N LEU A 394 -7.25 11.46 -13.12
CA LEU A 394 -7.91 12.45 -12.29
C LEU A 394 -9.29 12.79 -12.82
N ALA A 395 -10.30 12.74 -11.97
CA ALA A 395 -11.68 13.15 -12.24
C ALA A 395 -11.95 14.50 -11.54
N ALA A 396 -12.14 15.57 -12.32
CA ALA A 396 -12.45 16.90 -11.79
C ALA A 396 -13.95 17.15 -11.77
N ILE A 397 -14.46 17.48 -10.58
CA ILE A 397 -15.86 17.68 -10.26
C ILE A 397 -16.02 19.09 -9.68
N GLU A 398 -16.96 19.87 -10.17
CA GLU A 398 -17.21 21.20 -9.60
C GLU A 398 -18.14 21.15 -8.37
N PHE A 399 -18.09 22.19 -7.55
CA PHE A 399 -19.09 22.45 -6.51
C PHE A 399 -19.33 23.95 -6.38
N ALA A 400 -20.48 24.34 -5.81
CA ALA A 400 -20.89 25.72 -5.69
C ALA A 400 -20.69 26.30 -4.28
N ASP A 401 -20.78 25.47 -3.24
CA ASP A 401 -20.68 25.90 -1.85
C ASP A 401 -20.09 24.78 -0.95
N VAL A 402 -19.90 25.11 0.34
CA VAL A 402 -19.27 24.21 1.33
C VAL A 402 -20.10 22.96 1.59
N ASP A 403 -21.43 23.08 1.66
CA ASP A 403 -22.29 21.94 1.97
C ASP A 403 -22.36 20.99 0.79
N GLU A 404 -22.41 21.51 -0.43
CA GLU A 404 -22.32 20.69 -1.65
C GLU A 404 -20.97 19.99 -1.76
N ALA A 405 -19.85 20.68 -1.46
CA ALA A 405 -18.53 20.07 -1.45
C ALA A 405 -18.46 18.87 -0.51
N ILE A 406 -18.99 19.02 0.72
CA ILE A 406 -19.06 17.94 1.70
C ILE A 406 -19.96 16.79 1.22
N ALA A 407 -21.14 17.11 0.67
CA ALA A 407 -22.07 16.11 0.18
C ALA A 407 -21.43 15.27 -0.96
N ARG A 408 -20.87 15.94 -1.98
CA ARG A 408 -20.17 15.28 -3.10
C ARG A 408 -18.94 14.51 -2.66
N ALA A 409 -18.17 15.02 -1.68
CA ALA A 409 -17.01 14.33 -1.13
C ALA A 409 -17.39 13.00 -0.48
N ASN A 410 -18.50 12.98 0.27
CA ASN A 410 -19.00 11.80 0.99
C ASN A 410 -19.83 10.84 0.10
N ASP A 411 -20.24 11.26 -1.11
CA ASP A 411 -20.99 10.41 -2.05
C ASP A 411 -20.07 9.40 -2.75
N THR A 412 -19.65 8.43 -1.98
CA THR A 412 -18.85 7.30 -2.41
C THR A 412 -19.00 6.15 -1.42
N SER A 413 -18.84 4.92 -1.88
CA SER A 413 -18.77 3.74 -1.00
C SER A 413 -17.47 3.67 -0.18
N TYR A 414 -16.45 4.45 -0.55
CA TYR A 414 -15.14 4.50 0.09
C TYR A 414 -15.04 5.59 1.16
N GLY A 415 -13.98 5.51 1.97
CA GLY A 415 -13.68 6.49 3.00
C GLY A 415 -12.26 6.36 3.54
N LEU A 416 -11.25 6.18 2.65
CA LEU A 416 -9.87 5.99 3.11
C LEU A 416 -9.21 7.32 3.47
N ALA A 417 -9.17 8.27 2.53
CA ALA A 417 -8.54 9.56 2.76
C ALA A 417 -9.34 10.70 2.10
N ALA A 418 -9.01 11.93 2.48
CA ALA A 418 -9.53 13.16 1.91
C ALA A 418 -8.55 14.31 2.14
N ALA A 419 -8.68 15.40 1.36
CA ALA A 419 -7.99 16.64 1.67
C ALA A 419 -8.87 17.87 1.42
N VAL A 420 -8.56 18.95 2.16
CA VAL A 420 -9.20 20.26 2.02
C VAL A 420 -8.17 21.36 1.96
N TRP A 421 -8.33 22.28 1.00
CA TRP A 421 -7.47 23.42 0.77
C TRP A 421 -8.26 24.72 0.95
N THR A 422 -7.93 25.49 1.98
CA THR A 422 -8.53 26.80 2.32
C THR A 422 -7.64 27.54 3.30
N LYS A 423 -7.63 28.87 3.27
CA LYS A 423 -6.98 29.71 4.29
C LYS A 423 -7.88 30.00 5.49
N ASP A 424 -9.19 29.72 5.38
CA ASP A 424 -10.14 29.88 6.48
C ASP A 424 -10.06 28.68 7.44
N ILE A 425 -9.48 28.88 8.60
CA ILE A 425 -9.30 27.82 9.61
C ILE A 425 -10.62 27.24 10.11
N LYS A 426 -11.69 28.05 10.20
CA LYS A 426 -13.01 27.57 10.61
C LYS A 426 -13.60 26.64 9.55
N LYS A 427 -13.51 27.04 8.28
CA LYS A 427 -13.92 26.23 7.14
C LYS A 427 -13.13 24.92 7.07
N ALA A 428 -11.80 24.99 7.22
CA ALA A 428 -10.92 23.81 7.21
C ALA A 428 -11.38 22.75 8.23
N HIS A 429 -11.55 23.14 9.48
CA HIS A 429 -11.99 22.22 10.54
C HIS A 429 -13.45 21.79 10.40
N HIS A 430 -14.33 22.68 9.93
CA HIS A 430 -15.73 22.35 9.67
C HIS A 430 -15.86 21.26 8.60
N VAL A 431 -15.17 21.42 7.48
CA VAL A 431 -15.16 20.45 6.38
C VAL A 431 -14.52 19.14 6.84
N ALA A 432 -13.30 19.20 7.40
CA ALA A 432 -12.56 18.01 7.82
C ALA A 432 -13.37 17.13 8.78
N ARG A 433 -14.08 17.74 9.75
CA ARG A 433 -14.92 16.99 10.71
C ARG A 433 -16.11 16.28 10.06
N ARG A 434 -16.63 16.79 8.94
CA ARG A 434 -17.79 16.24 8.24
C ARG A 434 -17.45 15.24 7.14
N LEU A 435 -16.17 15.13 6.78
CA LEU A 435 -15.72 14.13 5.81
C LEU A 435 -15.68 12.75 6.44
N GLN A 436 -16.22 11.76 5.74
CA GLN A 436 -16.24 10.36 6.14
C GLN A 436 -15.00 9.65 5.59
N ALA A 437 -13.83 10.01 6.12
CA ALA A 437 -12.53 9.46 5.74
C ALA A 437 -11.65 9.25 6.96
N GLY A 438 -10.83 8.20 6.93
CA GLY A 438 -9.93 7.86 8.03
C GLY A 438 -8.82 8.90 8.21
N THR A 439 -8.24 9.37 7.10
CA THR A 439 -7.25 10.44 7.09
C THR A 439 -7.79 11.66 6.35
N VAL A 440 -7.74 12.83 6.97
CA VAL A 440 -8.11 14.09 6.33
C VAL A 440 -6.95 15.09 6.45
N TRP A 441 -6.36 15.42 5.32
CA TRP A 441 -5.31 16.43 5.24
C TRP A 441 -5.88 17.85 5.10
N ILE A 442 -5.25 18.81 5.74
CA ILE A 442 -5.56 20.23 5.60
C ILE A 442 -4.36 20.94 4.99
N ASN A 443 -4.53 21.57 3.82
CA ASN A 443 -3.50 22.28 3.08
C ASN A 443 -2.22 21.46 2.77
N THR A 444 -2.36 20.15 2.68
CA THR A 444 -1.33 19.21 2.24
C THR A 444 -1.96 17.96 1.63
N TYR A 445 -1.15 17.05 1.05
CA TYR A 445 -1.58 15.75 0.54
C TYR A 445 -0.44 14.73 0.61
N ASN A 446 -0.76 13.43 0.83
CA ASN A 446 0.19 12.31 0.88
C ASN A 446 1.31 12.46 1.93
N ILE A 447 1.04 13.13 3.05
CA ILE A 447 1.95 13.18 4.19
C ILE A 447 1.51 12.12 5.19
N TYR A 448 2.39 11.17 5.43
CA TYR A 448 2.16 10.06 6.37
C TYR A 448 3.20 10.12 7.48
N ASP A 449 2.79 9.73 8.67
CA ASP A 449 3.66 9.56 9.83
C ASP A 449 3.32 8.23 10.48
N THR A 450 4.34 7.43 10.81
CA THR A 450 4.15 6.11 11.41
C THR A 450 3.44 6.16 12.76
N ALA A 451 3.52 7.29 13.48
CA ALA A 451 2.82 7.50 14.74
C ALA A 451 1.31 7.78 14.56
N ALA A 452 0.89 8.21 13.37
CA ALA A 452 -0.51 8.49 13.08
C ALA A 452 -1.25 7.22 12.65
N PRO A 453 -2.45 6.93 13.17
CA PRO A 453 -3.26 5.82 12.69
C PRO A 453 -3.61 6.01 11.21
N PHE A 454 -3.52 4.93 10.43
CA PHE A 454 -4.02 4.86 9.06
C PHE A 454 -5.08 3.77 8.95
N GLY A 455 -6.19 4.08 8.27
CA GLY A 455 -7.29 3.14 8.09
C GLY A 455 -8.49 3.82 7.45
N GLY A 456 -9.48 3.02 7.02
CA GLY A 456 -10.62 3.47 6.26
C GLY A 456 -11.92 3.60 7.07
N TYR A 457 -12.86 4.32 6.48
CA TYR A 457 -14.28 4.29 6.78
C TYR A 457 -15.00 3.51 5.67
N LYS A 458 -16.24 3.11 5.91
CA LYS A 458 -17.12 2.45 4.92
C LYS A 458 -16.45 1.19 4.30
N GLN A 459 -16.34 1.13 2.96
CA GLN A 459 -15.79 -0.02 2.24
C GLN A 459 -14.25 0.04 2.06
N SER A 460 -13.59 0.98 2.72
CA SER A 460 -12.12 1.10 2.68
C SER A 460 -11.39 0.30 3.77
N GLY A 461 -12.12 -0.29 4.72
CA GLY A 461 -11.57 -1.16 5.75
C GLY A 461 -12.00 -0.82 7.16
#